data_9fc4811c594b974f9000131068d34577
#
_entry.id   9fc4811c594b974f9000131068d34577
#
_cell.length_a   1.000
_cell.length_b   1.000
_cell.length_c   1.000
_cell.angle_alpha   90.00
_cell.angle_beta   90.00
_cell.angle_gamma   90.00
#
_symmetry.space_group_name_H-M   'P 1'
#
loop_
_entity.id
_entity.type
_entity.pdbx_description
1 polymer ?
#
loop_
_entity_poly.entity_id
_entity_poly.type
_entity_poly.pdbx_seq_one_letter_code
_entity_poly.pdbx_strand_id
1 'polypeptide(L)'
;MKKLLLFFSLAQIILLMGCSGNGQADGTTNAAPDNAAAVASASGEAMVLIETSLGNIKVKLYDSTPEHKKNFLKLAKEGYLDSTLFHRVIPGFMIQGGDPDSKRAMPGQPLGTGGPGYTLPAEIGAKHFRGALSAARQPDQVNPEKRSSGSQFYIVQNGPVPQEQLNQIIQMKGPNFYTPEEIDYYLKVGGYPPLDGDYTVFGQVTEGLEVVDKIANVQRDPRDRPIQNISMKVKVLSE
;
A
#
# COMPACT_ATOMS: atom_id res chain seq x y z
N MET A 1 -31.22 -18.48 48.91
CA MET A 1 -31.47 -17.71 50.18
C MET A 1 -30.71 -16.41 50.08
N LYS A 2 -31.45 -15.32 50.35
CA LYS A 2 -31.06 -13.96 50.79
C LYS A 2 -30.16 -13.18 49.85
N LYS A 3 -30.63 -12.17 49.04
CA LYS A 3 -31.08 -10.81 49.44
C LYS A 3 -29.91 -9.98 49.99
N LEU A 4 -29.60 -8.81 49.37
CA LEU A 4 -30.14 -7.49 49.69
C LEU A 4 -29.33 -6.47 48.87
N LEU A 5 -29.80 -5.69 47.97
CA LEU A 5 -30.52 -4.41 48.07
C LEU A 5 -29.72 -3.25 48.69
N LEU A 6 -29.63 -2.20 47.93
CA LEU A 6 -30.03 -0.77 48.06
C LEU A 6 -28.85 0.15 48.45
N PHE A 7 -28.70 1.42 48.09
CA PHE A 7 -29.59 2.53 47.71
C PHE A 7 -28.74 3.69 47.16
N PHE A 8 -29.27 4.48 46.25
CA PHE A 8 -29.48 5.95 46.21
C PHE A 8 -28.24 6.87 46.34
N SER A 9 -28.11 8.02 45.68
CA SER A 9 -29.01 9.15 45.34
C SER A 9 -28.23 10.15 44.48
N LEU A 10 -28.76 10.67 43.46
CA LEU A 10 -29.50 11.92 43.19
C LEU A 10 -28.68 13.21 43.12
N ALA A 11 -28.68 13.76 41.93
CA ALA A 11 -28.89 15.13 41.46
C ALA A 11 -27.95 16.27 41.90
N GLN A 12 -27.49 17.04 40.91
CA GLN A 12 -28.00 18.41 40.72
C GLN A 12 -27.57 19.03 39.42
N ILE A 13 -28.57 19.63 38.78
CA ILE A 13 -28.58 20.46 37.59
C ILE A 13 -27.99 21.84 37.93
N ILE A 14 -27.12 22.37 37.06
CA ILE A 14 -26.98 23.83 36.89
C ILE A 14 -27.04 24.15 35.40
N LEU A 15 -28.09 24.86 35.07
CA LEU A 15 -28.41 25.50 33.80
C LEU A 15 -27.76 26.89 33.81
N LEU A 16 -26.98 27.26 32.77
CA LEU A 16 -26.76 28.66 32.42
C LEU A 16 -26.73 28.80 30.89
N MET A 17 -27.65 29.64 30.48
CA MET A 17 -27.87 30.16 29.12
C MET A 17 -26.71 31.07 28.67
N GLY A 18 -26.51 31.10 27.36
CA GLY A 18 -26.07 32.35 26.73
C GLY A 18 -25.34 32.25 25.45
N CYS A 19 -26.00 32.57 24.39
CA CYS A 19 -25.79 33.43 23.24
C CYS A 19 -25.27 32.83 21.92
N SER A 20 -26.15 33.05 20.96
CA SER A 20 -26.04 33.15 19.52
C SER A 20 -24.70 33.59 18.93
N GLY A 21 -24.31 32.90 17.84
CA GLY A 21 -23.39 33.40 16.84
C GLY A 21 -23.54 32.60 15.55
N ASN A 22 -24.18 33.20 14.56
CA ASN A 22 -24.27 32.76 13.17
C ASN A 22 -22.87 32.65 12.55
N GLY A 23 -22.61 31.60 11.76
CA GLY A 23 -21.40 31.50 10.97
C GLY A 23 -21.41 30.28 10.04
N GLN A 24 -21.97 30.43 8.91
CA GLN A 24 -21.62 29.97 7.57
C GLN A 24 -20.99 28.55 7.41
N ALA A 25 -21.72 27.73 6.66
CA ALA A 25 -21.27 26.46 6.11
C ALA A 25 -20.16 26.68 5.08
N ASP A 26 -18.99 26.16 5.33
CA ASP A 26 -17.95 25.96 4.32
C ASP A 26 -17.78 24.48 4.05
N GLY A 27 -17.84 24.16 2.75
CA GLY A 27 -17.75 22.82 2.23
C GLY A 27 -16.36 22.21 2.49
N THR A 28 -16.30 21.21 3.34
CA THR A 28 -15.14 20.38 3.52
C THR A 28 -15.08 19.34 2.40
N THR A 29 -14.20 19.57 1.44
CA THR A 29 -13.67 18.54 0.54
C THR A 29 -12.96 17.50 1.38
N ASN A 30 -13.45 16.25 1.35
CA ASN A 30 -12.79 15.10 1.93
C ASN A 30 -11.49 14.79 1.16
N ALA A 31 -10.40 15.42 1.57
CA ALA A 31 -9.05 14.95 1.26
C ALA A 31 -8.75 13.74 2.16
N ALA A 32 -8.34 12.62 1.59
CA ALA A 32 -7.82 11.48 2.32
C ALA A 32 -6.67 11.94 3.24
N PRO A 33 -6.57 11.42 4.48
CA PRO A 33 -5.47 11.79 5.34
C PRO A 33 -4.16 11.36 4.70
N ASP A 34 -3.28 12.32 4.44
CA ASP A 34 -1.89 12.07 4.09
C ASP A 34 -1.26 11.16 5.14
N ASN A 35 -0.46 10.22 4.69
CA ASN A 35 0.32 9.29 5.54
C ASN A 35 1.39 10.11 6.29
N ALA A 36 0.92 11.04 7.14
CA ALA A 36 1.69 12.08 7.78
C ALA A 36 2.35 11.58 9.07
N ALA A 37 3.35 10.70 8.90
CA ALA A 37 4.37 10.52 9.91
C ALA A 37 5.75 10.37 9.25
N ALA A 38 6.07 11.26 8.30
CA ALA A 38 7.43 11.49 7.86
C ALA A 38 7.59 12.98 7.58
N VAL A 39 8.43 13.61 8.36
CA VAL A 39 8.80 15.00 8.41
C VAL A 39 9.00 15.60 7.02
N ALA A 40 8.33 16.72 6.75
CA ALA A 40 8.49 17.53 5.57
C ALA A 40 9.95 18.05 5.46
N SER A 41 10.69 17.54 4.50
CA SER A 41 11.80 18.27 3.90
C SER A 41 11.31 18.82 2.55
N ALA A 42 11.52 20.10 2.31
CA ALA A 42 11.14 20.82 1.10
C ALA A 42 12.07 20.46 -0.07
N SER A 43 12.00 19.21 -0.50
CA SER A 43 12.45 18.74 -1.81
C SER A 43 11.22 18.15 -2.49
N GLY A 44 10.96 18.51 -3.74
CA GLY A 44 9.79 18.01 -4.46
C GLY A 44 9.72 16.50 -4.39
N GLU A 45 8.55 15.96 -3.99
CA GLU A 45 8.36 14.51 -3.87
C GLU A 45 8.61 13.84 -5.22
N ALA A 46 9.40 12.77 -5.22
CA ALA A 46 9.66 12.03 -6.45
C ALA A 46 8.38 11.33 -6.91
N MET A 47 7.98 11.60 -8.14
CA MET A 47 6.77 11.05 -8.75
C MET A 47 7.12 10.22 -9.98
N VAL A 48 6.45 9.10 -10.15
CA VAL A 48 6.57 8.24 -11.33
C VAL A 48 5.19 7.95 -11.92
N LEU A 49 5.18 7.69 -13.22
CA LEU A 49 4.00 7.27 -13.98
C LEU A 49 4.23 5.85 -14.50
N ILE A 50 3.34 4.95 -14.16
CA ILE A 50 3.28 3.60 -14.73
C ILE A 50 2.16 3.60 -15.78
N GLU A 51 2.53 3.56 -17.04
CA GLU A 51 1.60 3.49 -18.19
C GLU A 51 1.29 2.03 -18.49
N THR A 52 0.02 1.70 -18.68
CA THR A 52 -0.45 0.36 -19.06
C THR A 52 -1.54 0.45 -20.13
N SER A 53 -1.88 -0.68 -20.77
CA SER A 53 -3.01 -0.75 -21.69
C SER A 53 -4.37 -0.54 -21.04
N LEU A 54 -4.46 -0.60 -19.70
CA LEU A 54 -5.70 -0.41 -18.93
C LEU A 54 -5.81 0.98 -18.30
N GLY A 55 -4.78 1.82 -18.45
CA GLY A 55 -4.70 3.17 -17.94
C GLY A 55 -3.37 3.47 -17.26
N ASN A 56 -3.30 4.65 -16.65
CA ASN A 56 -2.11 5.18 -16.02
C ASN A 56 -2.23 5.14 -14.49
N ILE A 57 -1.11 4.87 -13.82
CA ILE A 57 -1.01 4.86 -12.35
C ILE A 57 0.11 5.83 -11.98
N LYS A 58 -0.21 6.90 -11.23
CA LYS A 58 0.79 7.80 -10.67
C LYS A 58 1.15 7.36 -9.27
N VAL A 59 2.42 7.37 -8.97
CA VAL A 59 2.96 6.92 -7.68
C VAL A 59 3.95 7.95 -7.15
N LYS A 60 3.77 8.31 -5.89
CA LYS A 60 4.72 9.05 -5.07
C LYS A 60 5.70 8.08 -4.44
N LEU A 61 6.99 8.37 -4.49
CA LEU A 61 8.04 7.59 -3.83
C LEU A 61 8.43 8.23 -2.49
N TYR A 62 8.68 7.41 -1.48
CA TYR A 62 8.96 7.88 -0.11
C TYR A 62 10.44 8.20 0.10
N ASP A 63 10.71 9.35 0.71
CA ASP A 63 12.06 9.74 1.15
C ASP A 63 12.56 8.90 2.34
N SER A 64 11.65 8.30 3.09
CA SER A 64 11.98 7.39 4.21
C SER A 64 12.56 6.04 3.77
N THR A 65 12.54 5.74 2.45
CA THR A 65 13.11 4.53 1.87
C THR A 65 14.09 4.88 0.75
N PRO A 66 15.21 5.57 1.06
CA PRO A 66 16.11 6.17 0.09
C PRO A 66 16.75 5.17 -0.88
N GLU A 67 17.08 3.96 -0.44
CA GLU A 67 17.68 2.95 -1.32
C GLU A 67 16.66 2.44 -2.35
N HIS A 68 15.41 2.16 -1.92
CA HIS A 68 14.36 1.75 -2.84
C HIS A 68 13.95 2.87 -3.79
N LYS A 69 13.79 4.10 -3.28
CA LYS A 69 13.50 5.30 -4.10
C LYS A 69 14.56 5.48 -5.18
N LYS A 70 15.84 5.57 -4.80
CA LYS A 70 16.98 5.74 -5.72
C LYS A 70 17.04 4.64 -6.77
N ASN A 71 16.88 3.39 -6.35
CA ASN A 71 16.91 2.24 -7.25
C ASN A 71 15.74 2.26 -8.24
N PHE A 72 14.51 2.51 -7.77
CA PHE A 72 13.34 2.54 -8.65
C PHE A 72 13.43 3.65 -9.70
N LEU A 73 13.87 4.86 -9.30
CA LEU A 73 14.13 5.98 -10.22
C LEU A 73 15.21 5.62 -11.25
N LYS A 74 16.30 4.98 -10.82
CA LYS A 74 17.35 4.49 -11.73
C LYS A 74 16.77 3.53 -12.78
N LEU A 75 16.06 2.50 -12.35
CA LEU A 75 15.47 1.49 -13.25
C LEU A 75 14.45 2.10 -14.21
N ALA A 76 13.65 3.09 -13.74
CA ALA A 76 12.71 3.81 -14.58
C ALA A 76 13.42 4.64 -15.65
N LYS A 77 14.47 5.39 -15.30
CA LYS A 77 15.27 6.20 -16.24
C LYS A 77 16.00 5.35 -17.29
N GLU A 78 16.50 4.19 -16.89
CA GLU A 78 17.19 3.24 -17.76
C GLU A 78 16.21 2.45 -18.66
N GLY A 79 14.88 2.62 -18.49
CA GLY A 79 13.87 1.82 -19.20
C GLY A 79 13.92 0.33 -18.84
N TYR A 80 14.56 0.00 -17.70
CA TYR A 80 14.68 -1.39 -17.25
C TYR A 80 13.33 -2.04 -17.00
N LEU A 81 12.36 -1.27 -16.50
CA LEU A 81 11.00 -1.75 -16.21
C LEU A 81 10.09 -1.76 -17.43
N ASP A 82 10.48 -1.11 -18.54
CA ASP A 82 9.68 -1.02 -19.75
C ASP A 82 9.47 -2.40 -20.38
N SER A 83 8.22 -2.66 -20.79
CA SER A 83 7.76 -3.94 -21.33
C SER A 83 7.76 -5.11 -20.36
N THR A 84 8.10 -4.91 -19.07
CA THR A 84 7.81 -5.94 -18.06
C THR A 84 6.30 -6.03 -17.84
N LEU A 85 5.84 -7.18 -17.36
CA LEU A 85 4.42 -7.47 -17.19
C LEU A 85 4.00 -7.34 -15.71
N PHE A 86 2.73 -7.03 -15.48
CA PHE A 86 2.07 -7.47 -14.26
C PHE A 86 1.83 -8.97 -14.40
N HIS A 87 2.77 -9.75 -13.89
CA HIS A 87 2.83 -11.21 -14.11
C HIS A 87 2.10 -12.03 -13.05
N ARG A 88 1.66 -11.40 -11.95
CA ARG A 88 0.86 -12.03 -10.90
C ARG A 88 -0.14 -11.02 -10.35
N VAL A 89 -1.44 -11.34 -10.43
CA VAL A 89 -2.51 -10.47 -9.97
C VAL A 89 -3.50 -11.26 -9.13
N ILE A 90 -3.82 -10.76 -7.93
CA ILE A 90 -4.74 -11.42 -7.00
C ILE A 90 -5.72 -10.37 -6.49
N PRO A 91 -7.02 -10.44 -6.87
CA PRO A 91 -8.06 -9.59 -6.31
C PRO A 91 -8.12 -9.70 -4.78
N GLY A 92 -8.33 -8.58 -4.10
CA GLY A 92 -8.32 -8.53 -2.64
C GLY A 92 -6.93 -8.66 -2.02
N PHE A 93 -5.85 -8.55 -2.84
CA PHE A 93 -4.48 -8.58 -2.35
C PHE A 93 -3.60 -7.55 -3.10
N MET A 94 -3.09 -7.89 -4.28
CA MET A 94 -2.11 -7.04 -4.97
C MET A 94 -2.00 -7.31 -6.48
N ILE A 95 -1.34 -6.42 -7.19
CA ILE A 95 -0.80 -6.64 -8.54
C ILE A 95 0.73 -6.57 -8.49
N GLN A 96 1.43 -7.56 -9.03
CA GLN A 96 2.89 -7.69 -8.96
C GLN A 96 3.51 -7.68 -10.35
N GLY A 97 4.61 -6.93 -10.51
CA GLY A 97 5.34 -6.79 -11.76
C GLY A 97 6.84 -6.57 -11.56
N GLY A 98 7.53 -6.13 -12.63
CA GLY A 98 8.96 -5.77 -12.60
C GLY A 98 9.93 -6.95 -12.77
N ASP A 99 9.44 -8.13 -13.13
CA ASP A 99 10.30 -9.26 -13.51
C ASP A 99 10.84 -9.06 -14.95
N PRO A 100 12.16 -8.93 -15.16
CA PRO A 100 12.74 -8.72 -16.49
C PRO A 100 12.49 -9.89 -17.45
N ASP A 101 12.34 -11.12 -16.93
CA ASP A 101 12.08 -12.32 -17.75
C ASP A 101 10.67 -12.30 -18.34
N SER A 102 9.79 -11.43 -17.81
CA SER A 102 8.43 -11.27 -18.31
C SER A 102 8.34 -10.54 -19.65
N LYS A 103 9.38 -9.78 -20.07
CA LYS A 103 9.37 -8.97 -21.30
C LYS A 103 9.08 -9.77 -22.58
N ARG A 104 9.51 -11.01 -22.62
CA ARG A 104 9.36 -11.92 -23.77
C ARG A 104 8.75 -13.27 -23.37
N ALA A 105 8.03 -13.29 -22.26
CA ALA A 105 7.51 -14.53 -21.72
C ALA A 105 6.43 -15.15 -22.60
N MET A 106 6.60 -16.43 -22.89
CA MET A 106 5.58 -17.25 -23.57
C MET A 106 4.37 -17.47 -22.66
N PRO A 107 3.17 -17.71 -23.23
CA PRO A 107 2.02 -18.13 -22.43
C PRO A 107 2.36 -19.34 -21.56
N GLY A 108 1.97 -19.31 -20.27
CA GLY A 108 2.22 -20.39 -19.31
C GLY A 108 3.66 -20.50 -18.79
N GLN A 109 4.60 -19.68 -19.25
CA GLN A 109 5.96 -19.64 -18.72
C GLN A 109 5.95 -19.16 -17.26
N PRO A 110 6.62 -19.89 -16.32
CA PRO A 110 6.78 -19.42 -14.94
C PRO A 110 7.57 -18.11 -14.89
N LEU A 111 7.10 -17.19 -14.02
CA LEU A 111 7.69 -15.86 -13.81
C LEU A 111 7.79 -15.60 -12.29
N GLY A 112 8.46 -14.51 -11.92
CA GLY A 112 8.60 -14.08 -10.54
C GLY A 112 9.96 -14.41 -9.90
N THR A 113 10.91 -14.95 -10.68
CA THR A 113 12.27 -15.26 -10.20
C THR A 113 13.34 -14.35 -10.79
N GLY A 114 13.04 -13.59 -11.84
CA GLY A 114 13.99 -12.69 -12.50
C GLY A 114 14.27 -11.43 -11.68
N GLY A 115 15.42 -10.81 -12.00
CA GLY A 115 15.84 -9.57 -11.34
C GLY A 115 17.12 -8.99 -11.95
N PRO A 116 17.59 -7.83 -11.47
CA PRO A 116 18.76 -7.14 -12.02
C PRO A 116 20.11 -7.71 -11.55
N GLY A 117 20.12 -8.85 -10.86
CA GLY A 117 21.34 -9.49 -10.34
C GLY A 117 21.75 -8.99 -8.94
N TYR A 118 20.95 -8.19 -8.29
CA TYR A 118 21.17 -7.71 -6.92
C TYR A 118 19.86 -7.60 -6.14
N THR A 119 19.99 -7.50 -4.82
CA THR A 119 18.89 -7.24 -3.88
C THR A 119 19.18 -5.96 -3.08
N LEU A 120 18.14 -5.37 -2.50
CA LEU A 120 18.24 -4.18 -1.65
C LEU A 120 18.10 -4.57 -0.17
N PRO A 121 18.77 -3.87 0.76
CA PRO A 121 18.48 -4.03 2.18
C PRO A 121 17.01 -3.64 2.46
N ALA A 122 16.42 -4.27 3.48
CA ALA A 122 15.06 -3.92 3.87
C ALA A 122 15.01 -2.50 4.50
N GLU A 123 14.01 -1.71 4.10
CA GLU A 123 13.69 -0.39 4.68
C GLU A 123 12.27 -0.41 5.22
N ILE A 124 12.05 -1.20 6.28
CA ILE A 124 10.74 -1.48 6.85
C ILE A 124 10.24 -0.26 7.66
N GLY A 125 9.03 0.19 7.42
CA GLY A 125 8.45 1.32 8.16
C GLY A 125 6.99 1.57 7.82
N ALA A 126 6.71 2.04 6.62
CA ALA A 126 5.35 2.36 6.17
C ALA A 126 4.45 1.11 6.09
N LYS A 127 3.14 1.33 6.18
CA LYS A 127 2.10 0.30 6.20
C LYS A 127 1.60 -0.04 4.79
N HIS A 128 1.10 -1.27 4.62
CA HIS A 128 0.54 -1.75 3.36
C HIS A 128 -0.90 -1.26 3.17
N PHE A 129 -1.08 0.03 3.15
CA PHE A 129 -2.37 0.64 2.83
C PHE A 129 -2.77 0.36 1.37
N ARG A 130 -4.07 0.48 1.06
CA ARG A 130 -4.54 0.39 -0.31
C ARG A 130 -3.77 1.36 -1.22
N GLY A 131 -3.21 0.84 -2.31
CA GLY A 131 -2.35 1.60 -3.22
C GLY A 131 -0.88 1.71 -2.80
N ALA A 132 -0.45 1.10 -1.69
CA ALA A 132 0.95 1.05 -1.30
C ALA A 132 1.80 0.36 -2.38
N LEU A 133 2.89 1.01 -2.81
CA LEU A 133 3.93 0.45 -3.67
C LEU A 133 5.00 -0.19 -2.80
N SER A 134 5.18 -1.50 -2.95
CA SER A 134 6.02 -2.31 -2.06
C SER A 134 6.96 -3.21 -2.84
N ALA A 135 8.12 -3.51 -2.26
CA ALA A 135 9.09 -4.39 -2.88
C ALA A 135 8.77 -5.86 -2.64
N ALA A 136 8.80 -6.68 -3.70
CA ALA A 136 8.74 -8.13 -3.56
C ALA A 136 10.04 -8.67 -2.94
N ARG A 137 9.98 -9.84 -2.31
CA ARG A 137 11.14 -10.52 -1.75
C ARG A 137 10.95 -12.04 -1.68
N GLN A 138 12.05 -12.76 -1.52
CA GLN A 138 12.03 -14.19 -1.23
C GLN A 138 11.53 -14.47 0.20
N PRO A 139 10.98 -15.69 0.47
CA PRO A 139 10.53 -16.09 1.80
C PRO A 139 11.67 -16.12 2.83
N ASP A 140 11.32 -15.94 4.12
CA ASP A 140 12.28 -15.86 5.24
C ASP A 140 13.23 -17.05 5.34
N GLN A 141 12.79 -18.26 4.94
CA GLN A 141 13.59 -19.49 4.96
C GLN A 141 14.88 -19.39 4.12
N VAL A 142 14.84 -18.61 3.04
CA VAL A 142 15.99 -18.40 2.13
C VAL A 142 16.50 -16.95 2.14
N ASN A 143 15.79 -16.07 2.86
CA ASN A 143 16.09 -14.63 2.93
C ASN A 143 15.79 -14.08 4.35
N PRO A 144 16.52 -14.54 5.39
CA PRO A 144 16.27 -14.13 6.77
C PRO A 144 16.51 -12.63 7.00
N GLU A 145 17.32 -11.96 6.17
CA GLU A 145 17.57 -10.53 6.22
C GLU A 145 16.42 -9.71 5.60
N LYS A 146 15.37 -10.36 5.08
CA LYS A 146 14.23 -9.72 4.42
C LYS A 146 14.62 -8.78 3.27
N ARG A 147 15.72 -9.05 2.58
CA ARG A 147 16.20 -8.26 1.46
C ARG A 147 15.18 -8.23 0.35
N SER A 148 14.98 -7.06 -0.24
CA SER A 148 14.04 -6.83 -1.32
C SER A 148 14.62 -7.23 -2.68
N SER A 149 13.77 -7.68 -3.60
CA SER A 149 14.12 -7.79 -5.02
C SER A 149 14.59 -6.44 -5.56
N GLY A 150 15.62 -6.47 -6.41
CA GLY A 150 16.14 -5.25 -7.03
C GLY A 150 15.19 -4.63 -8.09
N SER A 151 14.17 -5.37 -8.59
CA SER A 151 13.24 -4.83 -9.61
C SER A 151 11.79 -5.22 -9.44
N GLN A 152 11.48 -6.33 -8.77
CA GLN A 152 10.10 -6.75 -8.62
C GLN A 152 9.41 -5.99 -7.49
N PHE A 153 8.21 -5.50 -7.79
CA PHE A 153 7.36 -4.74 -6.88
C PHE A 153 5.91 -5.19 -6.98
N TYR A 154 5.11 -4.78 -6.01
CA TYR A 154 3.66 -4.96 -6.06
C TYR A 154 2.93 -3.71 -5.56
N ILE A 155 1.69 -3.55 -6.02
CA ILE A 155 0.78 -2.50 -5.56
C ILE A 155 -0.38 -3.17 -4.84
N VAL A 156 -0.65 -2.76 -3.61
CA VAL A 156 -1.74 -3.29 -2.78
C VAL A 156 -3.09 -2.87 -3.32
N GLN A 157 -4.00 -3.86 -3.50
CA GLN A 157 -5.31 -3.62 -4.11
C GLN A 157 -6.47 -3.82 -3.13
N ASN A 158 -6.26 -4.45 -1.99
CA ASN A 158 -7.34 -4.81 -1.07
C ASN A 158 -8.14 -3.60 -0.55
N GLY A 159 -9.46 -3.74 -0.45
CA GLY A 159 -10.38 -2.76 0.14
C GLY A 159 -10.41 -2.78 1.68
N PRO A 160 -11.45 -2.23 2.32
CA PRO A 160 -11.61 -2.18 3.77
C PRO A 160 -11.38 -3.53 4.44
N VAL A 161 -10.59 -3.53 5.51
CA VAL A 161 -10.25 -4.73 6.28
C VAL A 161 -11.32 -4.95 7.35
N PRO A 162 -11.92 -6.14 7.48
CA PRO A 162 -12.87 -6.42 8.54
C PRO A 162 -12.25 -6.21 9.93
N GLN A 163 -13.00 -5.60 10.85
CA GLN A 163 -12.54 -5.28 12.22
C GLN A 163 -11.96 -6.51 12.93
N GLU A 164 -12.63 -7.66 12.81
CA GLU A 164 -12.18 -8.90 13.46
C GLU A 164 -10.81 -9.36 12.92
N GLN A 165 -10.60 -9.30 11.61
CA GLN A 165 -9.33 -9.64 11.00
C GLN A 165 -8.22 -8.68 11.44
N LEU A 166 -8.51 -7.38 11.50
CA LEU A 166 -7.55 -6.38 11.96
C LEU A 166 -7.19 -6.58 13.43
N ASN A 167 -8.17 -6.92 14.29
CA ASN A 167 -7.93 -7.23 15.70
C ASN A 167 -6.99 -8.44 15.87
N GLN A 168 -7.16 -9.49 15.08
CA GLN A 168 -6.26 -10.66 15.09
C GLN A 168 -4.82 -10.26 14.73
N ILE A 169 -4.66 -9.40 13.74
CA ILE A 169 -3.34 -8.91 13.33
C ILE A 169 -2.71 -8.02 14.41
N ILE A 170 -3.47 -7.13 15.02
CA ILE A 170 -3.02 -6.32 16.16
C ILE A 170 -2.56 -7.21 17.32
N GLN A 171 -3.30 -8.28 17.61
CA GLN A 171 -2.93 -9.26 18.63
C GLN A 171 -1.59 -9.94 18.35
N MET A 172 -1.32 -10.30 17.08
CA MET A 172 -0.06 -10.92 16.65
C MET A 172 1.12 -9.93 16.61
N LYS A 173 0.90 -8.70 16.15
CA LYS A 173 1.96 -7.69 15.97
C LYS A 173 2.26 -6.90 17.25
N GLY A 174 1.31 -6.85 18.18
CA GLY A 174 1.39 -6.10 19.45
C GLY A 174 0.47 -4.88 19.49
N PRO A 175 0.07 -4.46 20.71
CA PRO A 175 -0.97 -3.43 20.90
C PRO A 175 -0.57 -2.03 20.42
N ASN A 176 0.73 -1.74 20.31
CA ASN A 176 1.25 -0.44 19.88
C ASN A 176 1.85 -0.47 18.46
N PHE A 177 1.58 -1.52 17.69
CA PHE A 177 2.13 -1.65 16.34
C PHE A 177 1.45 -0.73 15.33
N TYR A 178 0.19 -0.39 15.57
CA TYR A 178 -0.60 0.55 14.77
C TYR A 178 -1.05 1.74 15.61
N THR A 179 -1.07 2.92 14.98
CA THR A 179 -1.74 4.10 15.56
C THR A 179 -3.26 4.01 15.35
N PRO A 180 -4.06 4.77 16.12
CA PRO A 180 -5.51 4.84 15.89
C PRO A 180 -5.87 5.24 14.45
N GLU A 181 -5.11 6.16 13.85
CA GLU A 181 -5.31 6.64 12.47
C GLU A 181 -5.02 5.54 11.44
N GLU A 182 -3.98 4.72 11.65
CA GLU A 182 -3.65 3.58 10.80
C GLU A 182 -4.73 2.50 10.88
N ILE A 183 -5.26 2.24 12.07
CA ILE A 183 -6.40 1.33 12.28
C ILE A 183 -7.63 1.84 11.50
N ASP A 184 -7.97 3.12 11.69
CA ASP A 184 -9.11 3.75 11.01
C ASP A 184 -8.96 3.70 9.48
N TYR A 185 -7.74 3.93 8.96
CA TYR A 185 -7.45 3.83 7.54
C TYR A 185 -7.69 2.41 7.00
N TYR A 186 -7.21 1.37 7.68
CA TYR A 186 -7.46 0.00 7.28
C TYR A 186 -8.95 -0.35 7.26
N LEU A 187 -9.70 0.14 8.24
CA LEU A 187 -11.14 -0.12 8.35
C LEU A 187 -11.96 0.59 7.27
N LYS A 188 -11.57 1.81 6.87
CA LYS A 188 -12.35 2.66 5.95
C LYS A 188 -11.89 2.57 4.50
N VAL A 189 -10.57 2.54 4.29
CA VAL A 189 -9.97 2.60 2.95
C VAL A 189 -9.43 1.24 2.52
N GLY A 190 -8.76 0.55 3.44
CA GLY A 190 -8.26 -0.78 3.20
C GLY A 190 -6.75 -0.90 3.09
N GLY A 191 -6.32 -2.09 2.69
CA GLY A 191 -4.93 -2.47 2.59
C GLY A 191 -4.69 -3.92 2.99
N TYR A 192 -3.43 -4.30 3.20
CA TYR A 192 -3.08 -5.68 3.52
C TYR A 192 -2.14 -5.77 4.74
N PRO A 193 -2.67 -5.55 5.96
CA PRO A 193 -1.89 -5.46 7.19
C PRO A 193 -1.06 -6.72 7.54
N PRO A 194 -1.34 -7.96 7.05
CA PRO A 194 -0.46 -9.09 7.32
C PRO A 194 1.00 -8.92 6.89
N LEU A 195 1.28 -8.06 5.88
CA LEU A 195 2.63 -7.80 5.39
C LEU A 195 3.39 -6.71 6.15
N ASP A 196 2.71 -5.97 7.02
CA ASP A 196 3.33 -4.88 7.78
C ASP A 196 4.47 -5.37 8.69
N GLY A 197 5.59 -4.65 8.66
CA GLY A 197 6.80 -5.04 9.40
C GLY A 197 7.63 -6.14 8.76
N ASP A 198 7.21 -6.64 7.58
CA ASP A 198 7.89 -7.75 6.91
C ASP A 198 8.35 -7.43 5.48
N TYR A 199 7.78 -6.38 4.86
CA TYR A 199 8.13 -5.93 3.51
C TYR A 199 8.34 -4.43 3.49
N THR A 200 9.20 -3.95 2.59
CA THR A 200 9.41 -2.51 2.39
C THR A 200 8.30 -1.92 1.54
N VAL A 201 7.59 -0.94 2.09
CA VAL A 201 6.70 -0.05 1.35
C VAL A 201 7.47 1.22 1.03
N PHE A 202 7.65 1.53 -0.25
CA PHE A 202 8.51 2.63 -0.69
C PHE A 202 7.78 3.69 -1.54
N GLY A 203 6.45 3.61 -1.61
CA GLY A 203 5.64 4.60 -2.31
C GLY A 203 4.15 4.38 -2.13
N GLN A 204 3.36 5.29 -2.71
CA GLN A 204 1.90 5.29 -2.66
C GLN A 204 1.32 5.74 -3.99
N VAL A 205 0.32 5.05 -4.47
CA VAL A 205 -0.50 5.48 -5.62
C VAL A 205 -1.27 6.74 -5.23
N THR A 206 -1.11 7.79 -6.02
CA THR A 206 -1.80 9.07 -5.86
C THR A 206 -2.95 9.24 -6.85
N GLU A 207 -2.84 8.63 -8.03
CA GLU A 207 -3.88 8.61 -9.06
C GLU A 207 -3.89 7.25 -9.77
N GLY A 208 -5.05 6.76 -10.20
CA GLY A 208 -5.16 5.51 -10.95
C GLY A 208 -5.40 4.27 -10.09
N LEU A 209 -5.94 4.38 -8.87
CA LEU A 209 -6.35 3.22 -8.06
C LEU A 209 -7.40 2.36 -8.78
N GLU A 210 -8.28 2.98 -9.58
CA GLU A 210 -9.25 2.26 -10.42
C GLU A 210 -8.57 1.45 -11.54
N VAL A 211 -7.37 1.86 -11.98
CA VAL A 211 -6.55 1.07 -12.92
C VAL A 211 -5.94 -0.14 -12.22
N VAL A 212 -5.47 0.03 -10.97
CA VAL A 212 -5.02 -1.09 -10.13
C VAL A 212 -6.13 -2.12 -9.95
N ASP A 213 -7.37 -1.65 -9.69
CA ASP A 213 -8.54 -2.52 -9.57
C ASP A 213 -8.84 -3.26 -10.89
N LYS A 214 -8.80 -2.56 -12.03
CA LYS A 214 -9.00 -3.20 -13.34
C LYS A 214 -7.96 -4.29 -13.59
N ILE A 215 -6.68 -4.03 -13.30
CA ILE A 215 -5.59 -4.99 -13.49
C ILE A 215 -5.77 -6.21 -12.56
N ALA A 216 -6.13 -5.99 -11.29
CA ALA A 216 -6.33 -7.07 -10.33
C ALA A 216 -7.46 -8.02 -10.74
N ASN A 217 -8.48 -7.52 -11.44
CA ASN A 217 -9.70 -8.25 -11.78
C ASN A 217 -9.71 -8.85 -13.21
N VAL A 218 -8.61 -8.82 -13.95
CA VAL A 218 -8.54 -9.48 -15.26
C VAL A 218 -8.61 -11.00 -15.13
N GLN A 219 -8.96 -11.68 -16.22
CA GLN A 219 -8.87 -13.14 -16.29
C GLN A 219 -7.42 -13.60 -16.12
N ARG A 220 -7.21 -14.59 -15.27
CA ARG A 220 -5.89 -15.12 -14.92
C ARG A 220 -5.87 -16.64 -14.98
N ASP A 221 -4.69 -17.20 -15.16
CA ASP A 221 -4.43 -18.63 -15.11
C ASP A 221 -4.40 -19.15 -13.63
N PRO A 222 -4.29 -20.46 -13.41
CA PRO A 222 -4.19 -21.04 -12.06
C PRO A 222 -2.96 -20.60 -11.24
N ARG A 223 -2.00 -19.90 -11.84
CA ARG A 223 -0.81 -19.33 -11.18
C ARG A 223 -0.95 -17.82 -10.94
N ASP A 224 -2.18 -17.30 -11.06
CA ASP A 224 -2.50 -15.87 -10.93
C ASP A 224 -1.87 -14.97 -12.01
N ARG A 225 -1.39 -15.53 -13.13
CA ARG A 225 -0.90 -14.74 -14.25
C ARG A 225 -2.06 -14.29 -15.14
N PRO A 226 -2.14 -13.00 -15.53
CA PRO A 226 -3.11 -12.54 -16.51
C PRO A 226 -3.02 -13.34 -17.82
N ILE A 227 -4.18 -13.80 -18.34
CA ILE A 227 -4.24 -14.52 -19.64
C ILE A 227 -3.80 -13.59 -20.76
N GLN A 228 -4.24 -12.34 -20.74
CA GLN A 228 -3.76 -11.29 -21.62
C GLN A 228 -2.64 -10.53 -20.94
N ASN A 229 -1.47 -10.46 -21.56
CA ASN A 229 -0.34 -9.75 -21.01
C ASN A 229 -0.64 -8.26 -20.81
N ILE A 230 -0.36 -7.76 -19.60
CA ILE A 230 -0.47 -6.35 -19.25
C ILE A 230 0.94 -5.84 -19.02
N SER A 231 1.50 -5.23 -20.05
CA SER A 231 2.83 -4.62 -19.97
C SER A 231 2.76 -3.23 -19.37
N MET A 232 3.88 -2.79 -18.83
CA MET A 232 4.05 -1.45 -18.29
C MET A 232 5.17 -0.69 -18.99
N LYS A 233 5.09 0.64 -18.90
CA LYS A 233 6.19 1.57 -19.14
C LYS A 233 6.26 2.52 -17.97
N VAL A 234 7.46 2.74 -17.42
CA VAL A 234 7.63 3.57 -16.21
C VAL A 234 8.41 4.83 -16.55
N LYS A 235 7.83 5.99 -16.23
CA LYS A 235 8.41 7.32 -16.47
C LYS A 235 8.59 8.07 -15.18
N VAL A 236 9.72 8.76 -15.01
CA VAL A 236 9.93 9.71 -13.93
C VAL A 236 9.26 11.03 -14.29
N LEU A 237 8.41 11.56 -13.41
CA LEU A 237 7.71 12.84 -13.58
C LEU A 237 8.43 13.96 -12.82
N SER A 238 8.91 13.68 -11.58
CA SER A 238 9.72 14.60 -10.74
C SER A 238 10.62 13.81 -9.80
N GLU A 239 11.66 14.48 -9.25
CA GLU A 239 12.63 13.89 -8.31
C GLU A 239 12.85 14.76 -7.09
#